data_2a98f346c696e697c93e6b5167493b30
#
_entry.id   2a98f346c696e697c93e6b5167493b30
#
_cell.length_a   1.000
_cell.length_b   1.000
_cell.length_c   1.000
_cell.angle_alpha   90.00
_cell.angle_beta   90.00
_cell.angle_gamma   90.00
#
_symmetry.space_group_name_H-M   'P 1'
#
loop_
_entity.id
_entity.type
_entity.pdbx_description
1 polymer ?
#
loop_
_entity_poly.entity_id
_entity_poly.type
_entity_poly.pdbx_seq_one_letter_code
_entity_poly.pdbx_strand_id
1 'polypeptide(L)'
;MLDTNNMAEKKINLNDAYSLKTPEDSIELYKKWAQTYDEDFAVSSNYQSPKEISFFFNKHSKNTDTPILDVGAGTGLVGEILNNKGERDIVGIDISPEMLDQAKMKGFYSTLVEADITKKIPLQDNSIGAVVSAGTFTHGHVGPEAFDELLRITKPGGLFVISINSKVFIKNGFKEKFLNINNKITLPIFKEFNAHADHKNKTFNEVKIIASIFRKKL
;
A
#
# COMPACT_ATOMS: atom_id res chain seq x y z
N MET A 1 27.02 21.88 36.85
CA MET A 1 25.63 21.74 36.38
C MET A 1 25.70 21.56 34.88
N LEU A 2 25.54 20.35 34.42
CA LEU A 2 25.53 20.06 32.99
C LEU A 2 24.08 20.18 32.54
N ASP A 3 23.79 21.19 31.72
CA ASP A 3 22.53 21.35 31.02
C ASP A 3 22.37 20.19 30.05
N THR A 4 21.59 19.18 30.42
CA THR A 4 21.09 18.19 29.48
C THR A 4 20.00 18.85 28.67
N ASN A 5 20.38 19.41 27.50
CA ASN A 5 19.46 19.84 26.47
C ASN A 5 18.60 18.64 26.05
N ASN A 6 17.40 18.59 26.60
CA ASN A 6 16.33 17.70 26.19
C ASN A 6 15.85 18.19 24.80
N MET A 7 16.57 17.80 23.73
CA MET A 7 16.06 17.95 22.38
C MET A 7 14.90 16.95 22.26
N ALA A 8 13.68 17.41 22.48
CA ALA A 8 12.50 16.65 22.15
C ALA A 8 12.62 16.25 20.67
N GLU A 9 12.76 14.96 20.39
CA GLU A 9 12.79 14.45 19.02
C GLU A 9 11.55 14.95 18.29
N LYS A 10 11.75 15.59 17.14
CA LYS A 10 10.65 16.10 16.33
C LYS A 10 9.73 14.92 15.95
N LYS A 11 8.50 14.95 16.43
CA LYS A 11 7.51 13.92 16.11
C LYS A 11 7.29 13.87 14.61
N ILE A 12 7.49 12.69 14.01
CA ILE A 12 7.25 12.45 12.58
C ILE A 12 5.75 12.66 12.29
N ASN A 13 5.44 13.24 11.17
CA ASN A 13 4.07 13.55 10.78
C ASN A 13 3.83 13.34 9.27
N LEU A 14 2.58 13.48 8.86
CA LEU A 14 2.12 13.25 7.49
C LEU A 14 2.84 14.12 6.44
N ASN A 15 3.25 15.34 6.78
CA ASN A 15 3.99 16.19 5.84
C ASN A 15 5.37 15.60 5.55
N ASP A 16 6.01 14.96 6.54
CA ASP A 16 7.29 14.29 6.35
C ASP A 16 7.13 13.14 5.33
N ALA A 17 6.04 12.34 5.42
CA ALA A 17 5.74 11.27 4.45
C ALA A 17 5.44 11.80 3.04
N TYR A 18 4.74 12.91 2.91
CA TYR A 18 4.47 13.51 1.59
C TYR A 18 5.66 14.27 0.97
N SER A 19 6.73 14.52 1.74
CA SER A 19 7.93 15.18 1.27
C SER A 19 8.99 14.24 0.69
N LEU A 20 8.78 12.91 0.78
CA LEU A 20 9.70 11.89 0.30
C LEU A 20 9.91 11.99 -1.21
N LYS A 21 11.15 11.71 -1.66
CA LYS A 21 11.54 11.82 -3.08
C LYS A 21 12.19 10.54 -3.61
N THR A 22 12.80 9.75 -2.73
CA THR A 22 13.54 8.55 -3.11
C THR A 22 13.12 7.35 -2.24
N PRO A 23 13.40 6.12 -2.71
CA PRO A 23 13.20 4.91 -1.88
C PRO A 23 14.01 4.95 -0.58
N GLU A 24 15.21 5.53 -0.61
CA GLU A 24 16.09 5.67 0.55
C GLU A 24 15.48 6.61 1.60
N ASP A 25 14.87 7.73 1.17
CA ASP A 25 14.12 8.63 2.06
C ASP A 25 12.99 7.87 2.76
N SER A 26 12.30 6.99 2.03
CA SER A 26 11.21 6.16 2.55
C SER A 26 11.73 5.19 3.63
N ILE A 27 12.81 4.46 3.35
CA ILE A 27 13.42 3.54 4.30
C ILE A 27 13.79 4.28 5.60
N GLU A 28 14.49 5.41 5.48
CA GLU A 28 14.95 6.21 6.63
C GLU A 28 13.79 6.74 7.49
N LEU A 29 12.72 7.24 6.85
CA LEU A 29 11.54 7.75 7.54
C LEU A 29 10.80 6.62 8.25
N TYR A 30 10.45 5.56 7.53
CA TYR A 30 9.64 4.47 8.05
C TYR A 30 10.37 3.63 9.08
N LYS A 31 11.71 3.52 9.00
CA LYS A 31 12.55 2.97 10.06
C LYS A 31 12.31 3.63 11.41
N LYS A 32 12.27 4.97 11.42
CA LYS A 32 12.05 5.76 12.65
C LYS A 32 10.59 5.74 13.10
N TRP A 33 9.66 5.53 12.17
CA TRP A 33 8.24 5.67 12.44
C TRP A 33 7.51 4.36 12.73
N ALA A 34 8.12 3.21 12.38
CA ALA A 34 7.46 1.91 12.42
C ALA A 34 6.77 1.59 13.76
N GLN A 35 7.40 1.90 14.88
CA GLN A 35 6.87 1.56 16.22
C GLN A 35 5.62 2.35 16.60
N THR A 36 5.47 3.57 16.11
CA THR A 36 4.37 4.47 16.48
C THR A 36 3.46 4.81 15.30
N TYR A 37 3.73 4.26 14.12
CA TYR A 37 3.01 4.58 12.88
C TYR A 37 1.50 4.40 12.99
N ASP A 38 1.05 3.30 13.58
CA ASP A 38 -0.37 2.99 13.69
C ASP A 38 -1.10 4.02 14.55
N GLU A 39 -0.52 4.44 15.69
CA GLU A 39 -1.10 5.42 16.59
C GLU A 39 -0.93 6.85 16.05
N ASP A 40 0.31 7.21 15.69
CA ASP A 40 0.69 8.57 15.31
C ASP A 40 0.13 8.99 13.95
N PHE A 41 -0.09 8.02 13.03
CA PHE A 41 -0.60 8.30 11.69
C PHE A 41 -1.97 7.67 11.45
N ALA A 42 -2.09 6.34 11.48
CA ALA A 42 -3.31 5.68 11.02
C ALA A 42 -4.53 6.04 11.88
N VAL A 43 -4.39 5.96 13.20
CA VAL A 43 -5.47 6.31 14.14
C VAL A 43 -5.65 7.83 14.21
N SER A 44 -4.59 8.60 14.43
CA SER A 44 -4.68 10.05 14.65
C SER A 44 -5.21 10.81 13.43
N SER A 45 -4.94 10.32 12.22
CA SER A 45 -5.39 10.92 10.97
C SER A 45 -6.69 10.30 10.43
N ASN A 46 -7.25 9.30 11.11
CA ASN A 46 -8.39 8.51 10.65
C ASN A 46 -8.21 8.02 9.21
N TYR A 47 -7.07 7.33 8.98
CA TYR A 47 -6.64 6.86 7.66
C TYR A 47 -7.57 5.79 7.11
N GLN A 48 -8.15 6.02 5.92
CA GLN A 48 -9.21 5.20 5.36
C GLN A 48 -8.72 4.15 4.34
N SER A 49 -7.55 4.36 3.70
CA SER A 49 -7.15 3.51 2.58
C SER A 49 -7.12 2.01 2.91
N PRO A 50 -6.62 1.54 4.07
CA PRO A 50 -6.66 0.11 4.40
C PRO A 50 -8.10 -0.45 4.46
N LYS A 51 -9.06 0.32 5.02
CA LYS A 51 -10.47 -0.08 5.12
C LYS A 51 -11.14 -0.12 3.76
N GLU A 52 -10.96 0.91 2.94
CA GLU A 52 -11.57 1.03 1.62
C GLU A 52 -11.02 -0.02 0.65
N ILE A 53 -9.70 -0.24 0.63
CA ILE A 53 -9.08 -1.28 -0.21
C ILE A 53 -9.57 -2.67 0.21
N SER A 54 -9.62 -2.96 1.50
CA SER A 54 -10.17 -4.22 2.01
C SER A 54 -11.65 -4.40 1.70
N PHE A 55 -12.46 -3.32 1.75
CA PHE A 55 -13.86 -3.34 1.35
C PHE A 55 -14.01 -3.67 -0.13
N PHE A 56 -13.29 -3.00 -1.03
CA PHE A 56 -13.33 -3.27 -2.46
C PHE A 56 -12.81 -4.67 -2.79
N PHE A 57 -11.75 -5.11 -2.11
CA PHE A 57 -11.26 -6.48 -2.25
C PHE A 57 -12.36 -7.50 -1.91
N ASN A 58 -12.98 -7.40 -0.74
CA ASN A 58 -14.05 -8.31 -0.32
C ASN A 58 -15.25 -8.30 -1.28
N LYS A 59 -15.57 -7.16 -1.87
CA LYS A 59 -16.67 -6.99 -2.82
C LYS A 59 -16.42 -7.66 -4.16
N HIS A 60 -15.17 -7.71 -4.63
CA HIS A 60 -14.80 -8.18 -5.98
C HIS A 60 -14.05 -9.50 -6.00
N SER A 61 -13.62 -10.00 -4.81
CA SER A 61 -12.82 -11.22 -4.71
C SER A 61 -13.65 -12.49 -4.93
N LYS A 62 -12.96 -13.53 -5.38
CA LYS A 62 -13.43 -14.91 -5.53
C LYS A 62 -12.56 -15.83 -4.68
N ASN A 63 -13.00 -17.05 -4.45
CA ASN A 63 -12.24 -18.06 -3.69
C ASN A 63 -10.89 -18.42 -4.34
N THR A 64 -10.74 -18.15 -5.65
CA THR A 64 -9.50 -18.39 -6.40
C THR A 64 -8.48 -17.27 -6.27
N ASP A 65 -8.83 -16.12 -5.67
CA ASP A 65 -7.97 -14.94 -5.51
C ASP A 65 -7.01 -15.12 -4.31
N THR A 66 -6.23 -16.21 -4.32
CA THR A 66 -5.29 -16.61 -3.26
C THR A 66 -4.02 -17.23 -3.86
N PRO A 67 -2.82 -17.02 -3.27
CA PRO A 67 -2.49 -16.11 -2.19
C PRO A 67 -2.78 -14.64 -2.53
N ILE A 68 -3.01 -13.82 -1.50
CA ILE A 68 -3.18 -12.37 -1.64
C ILE A 68 -1.80 -11.73 -1.40
N LEU A 69 -1.33 -10.87 -2.31
CA LEU A 69 -0.15 -10.03 -2.07
C LEU A 69 -0.58 -8.65 -1.60
N ASP A 70 -0.15 -8.27 -0.40
CA ASP A 70 -0.26 -6.93 0.13
C ASP A 70 1.02 -6.15 -0.18
N VAL A 71 0.92 -5.19 -1.10
CA VAL A 71 2.05 -4.41 -1.64
C VAL A 71 2.23 -3.13 -0.85
N GLY A 72 3.42 -2.95 -0.28
CA GLY A 72 3.68 -1.92 0.71
C GLY A 72 2.90 -2.23 1.99
N ALA A 73 3.08 -3.44 2.52
CA ALA A 73 2.32 -3.96 3.66
C ALA A 73 2.45 -3.09 4.92
N GLY A 74 3.58 -2.36 5.05
CA GLY A 74 3.86 -1.51 6.19
C GLY A 74 3.76 -2.28 7.49
N THR A 75 3.06 -1.72 8.46
CA THR A 75 2.78 -2.34 9.76
C THR A 75 1.68 -3.42 9.71
N GLY A 76 1.11 -3.72 8.53
CA GLY A 76 0.15 -4.80 8.34
C GLY A 76 -1.32 -4.44 8.51
N LEU A 77 -1.72 -3.18 8.37
CA LEU A 77 -3.11 -2.74 8.55
C LEU A 77 -4.11 -3.41 7.57
N VAL A 78 -3.70 -3.64 6.33
CA VAL A 78 -4.56 -4.33 5.33
C VAL A 78 -4.70 -5.80 5.69
N GLY A 79 -3.60 -6.48 6.03
CA GLY A 79 -3.61 -7.88 6.46
C GLY A 79 -4.51 -8.10 7.67
N GLU A 80 -4.44 -7.24 8.67
CA GLU A 80 -5.30 -7.26 9.86
C GLU A 80 -6.78 -7.20 9.48
N ILE A 81 -7.19 -6.24 8.64
CA ILE A 81 -8.60 -6.08 8.24
C ILE A 81 -9.08 -7.26 7.39
N LEU A 82 -8.23 -7.77 6.50
CA LEU A 82 -8.60 -8.90 5.63
C LEU A 82 -8.75 -10.20 6.41
N ASN A 83 -7.93 -10.44 7.44
CA ASN A 83 -8.01 -11.64 8.29
C ASN A 83 -9.13 -11.62 9.32
N ASN A 84 -9.67 -10.45 9.68
CA ASN A 84 -10.82 -10.36 10.59
C ASN A 84 -12.09 -11.12 10.10
N LYS A 85 -12.13 -11.58 8.85
CA LYS A 85 -13.23 -12.35 8.26
C LYS A 85 -12.91 -13.83 8.01
N GLY A 86 -11.83 -14.35 8.59
CA GLY A 86 -11.38 -15.73 8.44
C GLY A 86 -9.94 -15.81 7.95
N GLU A 87 -9.28 -16.92 8.21
CA GLU A 87 -7.89 -17.14 7.81
C GLU A 87 -7.73 -17.04 6.28
N ARG A 88 -6.84 -16.15 5.87
CA ARG A 88 -6.46 -15.94 4.46
C ARG A 88 -4.97 -16.13 4.30
N ASP A 89 -4.57 -16.70 3.18
CA ASP A 89 -3.16 -16.76 2.79
C ASP A 89 -2.75 -15.40 2.24
N ILE A 90 -2.08 -14.60 3.07
CA ILE A 90 -1.63 -13.24 2.74
C ILE A 90 -0.12 -13.19 2.81
N VAL A 91 0.49 -12.77 1.70
CA VAL A 91 1.91 -12.46 1.57
C VAL A 91 2.05 -10.94 1.66
N GLY A 92 2.85 -10.44 2.59
CA GLY A 92 3.18 -9.02 2.70
C GLY A 92 4.51 -8.71 2.05
N ILE A 93 4.62 -7.62 1.29
CA ILE A 93 5.87 -7.12 0.74
C ILE A 93 6.06 -5.65 1.08
N ASP A 94 7.24 -5.30 1.60
CA ASP A 94 7.62 -3.92 1.90
C ASP A 94 9.13 -3.74 1.73
N ILE A 95 9.58 -2.50 1.53
CA ILE A 95 11.00 -2.14 1.43
C ILE A 95 11.64 -1.93 2.81
N SER A 96 10.82 -1.66 3.84
CA SER A 96 11.27 -1.40 5.22
C SER A 96 11.18 -2.66 6.08
N PRO A 97 12.32 -3.24 6.51
CA PRO A 97 12.32 -4.37 7.43
C PRO A 97 11.67 -4.03 8.78
N GLU A 98 11.81 -2.80 9.27
CA GLU A 98 11.22 -2.39 10.54
C GLU A 98 9.69 -2.33 10.48
N MET A 99 9.12 -1.95 9.32
CA MET A 99 7.68 -2.04 9.08
C MET A 99 7.21 -3.51 9.04
N LEU A 100 7.95 -4.37 8.36
CA LEU A 100 7.65 -5.80 8.30
C LEU A 100 7.75 -6.48 9.67
N ASP A 101 8.65 -6.03 10.55
CA ASP A 101 8.73 -6.52 11.93
C ASP A 101 7.44 -6.20 12.71
N GLN A 102 6.84 -5.02 12.52
CA GLN A 102 5.53 -4.69 13.11
C GLN A 102 4.41 -5.58 12.53
N ALA A 103 4.39 -5.77 11.21
CA ALA A 103 3.43 -6.66 10.55
C ALA A 103 3.55 -8.11 11.05
N LYS A 104 4.77 -8.59 11.27
CA LYS A 104 5.07 -9.92 11.81
C LYS A 104 4.53 -10.10 13.23
N MET A 105 4.66 -9.09 14.09
CA MET A 105 4.12 -9.14 15.45
C MET A 105 2.59 -9.26 15.48
N LYS A 106 1.90 -8.70 14.49
CA LYS A 106 0.44 -8.83 14.35
C LYS A 106 -0.02 -10.23 13.92
N GLY A 107 0.84 -11.01 13.23
CA GLY A 107 0.61 -12.42 12.92
C GLY A 107 -0.43 -12.70 11.84
N PHE A 108 -0.73 -11.75 10.95
CA PHE A 108 -1.76 -11.89 9.89
C PHE A 108 -1.22 -12.33 8.53
N TYR A 109 0.09 -12.43 8.38
CA TYR A 109 0.74 -12.81 7.11
C TYR A 109 1.32 -14.21 7.20
N SER A 110 1.10 -15.02 6.15
CA SER A 110 1.75 -16.32 5.99
C SER A 110 3.23 -16.17 5.63
N THR A 111 3.56 -15.09 4.93
CA THR A 111 4.94 -14.78 4.50
C THR A 111 5.12 -13.27 4.44
N LEU A 112 6.29 -12.78 4.87
CA LEU A 112 6.73 -11.40 4.71
C LEU A 112 8.00 -11.36 3.90
N VAL A 113 8.05 -10.47 2.90
CA VAL A 113 9.14 -10.35 1.93
C VAL A 113 9.67 -8.92 1.93
N GLU A 114 10.93 -8.74 2.31
CA GLU A 114 11.62 -7.47 2.13
C GLU A 114 12.06 -7.35 0.66
N ALA A 115 11.49 -6.40 -0.07
CA ALA A 115 11.88 -6.12 -1.44
C ALA A 115 11.42 -4.75 -1.92
N ASP A 116 12.20 -4.17 -2.82
CA ASP A 116 11.85 -3.00 -3.62
C ASP A 116 11.02 -3.43 -4.82
N ILE A 117 9.74 -3.07 -4.82
CA ILE A 117 8.78 -3.45 -5.88
C ILE A 117 8.99 -2.72 -7.21
N THR A 118 9.88 -1.74 -7.26
CA THR A 118 10.33 -1.12 -8.53
C THR A 118 11.36 -2.00 -9.26
N LYS A 119 11.84 -3.05 -8.58
CA LYS A 119 12.78 -4.06 -9.10
C LYS A 119 12.08 -5.41 -9.28
N LYS A 120 12.85 -6.41 -9.69
CA LYS A 120 12.33 -7.79 -9.78
C LYS A 120 11.95 -8.31 -8.40
N ILE A 121 10.68 -8.63 -8.20
CA ILE A 121 10.16 -9.21 -6.96
C ILE A 121 10.58 -10.69 -6.87
N PRO A 122 11.09 -11.17 -5.70
CA PRO A 122 11.55 -12.56 -5.53
C PRO A 122 10.38 -13.55 -5.36
N LEU A 123 9.37 -13.43 -6.21
CA LEU A 123 8.23 -14.33 -6.31
C LEU A 123 8.15 -14.93 -7.72
N GLN A 124 7.62 -16.16 -7.82
CA GLN A 124 7.49 -16.85 -9.10
C GLN A 124 6.42 -16.22 -9.98
N ASP A 125 6.55 -16.38 -11.30
CA ASP A 125 5.53 -15.98 -12.27
C ASP A 125 4.20 -16.69 -11.95
N ASN A 126 3.10 -15.95 -12.05
CA ASN A 126 1.75 -16.49 -11.85
C ASN A 126 1.56 -17.25 -10.51
N SER A 127 2.21 -16.82 -9.43
CA SER A 127 2.10 -17.43 -8.10
C SER A 127 1.01 -16.78 -7.23
N ILE A 128 0.68 -15.51 -7.45
CA ILE A 128 -0.24 -14.70 -6.66
C ILE A 128 -1.65 -14.69 -7.27
N GLY A 129 -2.67 -14.90 -6.45
CA GLY A 129 -4.08 -14.88 -6.89
C GLY A 129 -4.70 -13.49 -6.89
N ALA A 130 -4.27 -12.61 -5.99
CA ALA A 130 -4.71 -11.22 -5.95
C ALA A 130 -3.64 -10.27 -5.42
N VAL A 131 -3.73 -9.00 -5.79
CA VAL A 131 -2.88 -7.90 -5.32
C VAL A 131 -3.73 -6.83 -4.67
N VAL A 132 -3.39 -6.46 -3.45
CA VAL A 132 -3.95 -5.31 -2.74
C VAL A 132 -2.83 -4.33 -2.40
N SER A 133 -3.14 -3.03 -2.29
CA SER A 133 -2.18 -2.03 -1.84
C SER A 133 -2.87 -0.79 -1.29
N ALA A 134 -2.46 -0.34 -0.11
CA ALA A 134 -2.98 0.85 0.53
C ALA A 134 -1.85 1.82 0.90
N GLY A 135 -1.74 2.96 0.17
CA GLY A 135 -0.80 4.03 0.49
C GLY A 135 0.57 3.98 -0.19
N THR A 136 0.87 2.95 -0.98
CA THR A 136 2.17 2.77 -1.64
C THR A 136 2.32 3.63 -2.90
N PHE A 137 1.27 3.74 -3.70
CA PHE A 137 1.29 4.50 -4.97
C PHE A 137 0.92 5.97 -4.72
N THR A 138 1.87 6.72 -4.18
CA THR A 138 1.72 8.12 -3.78
C THR A 138 2.97 8.94 -4.10
N HIS A 139 3.05 10.19 -3.61
CA HIS A 139 4.17 11.09 -3.87
C HIS A 139 5.50 10.48 -3.39
N GLY A 140 6.50 10.45 -4.27
CA GLY A 140 7.87 10.09 -3.93
C GLY A 140 8.12 8.60 -3.62
N HIS A 141 7.10 7.73 -3.74
CA HIS A 141 7.24 6.30 -3.44
C HIS A 141 7.40 5.47 -4.71
N VAL A 142 6.31 4.89 -5.21
CA VAL A 142 6.31 3.93 -6.31
C VAL A 142 5.52 4.46 -7.49
N GLY A 143 6.09 4.37 -8.68
CA GLY A 143 5.47 4.76 -9.93
C GLY A 143 4.71 3.61 -10.63
N PRO A 144 4.15 3.90 -11.81
CA PRO A 144 3.35 2.94 -12.58
C PRO A 144 4.17 1.79 -13.18
N GLU A 145 5.51 1.88 -13.22
CA GLU A 145 6.40 0.83 -13.69
C GLU A 145 6.27 -0.47 -12.90
N ALA A 146 5.98 -0.38 -11.60
CA ALA A 146 5.77 -1.56 -10.74
C ALA A 146 4.65 -2.49 -11.23
N PHE A 147 3.69 -1.98 -12.01
CA PHE A 147 2.61 -2.81 -12.54
C PHE A 147 3.08 -3.95 -13.46
N ASP A 148 4.23 -3.79 -14.14
CA ASP A 148 4.75 -4.86 -15.01
C ASP A 148 5.15 -6.08 -14.20
N GLU A 149 5.84 -5.84 -13.09
CA GLU A 149 6.29 -6.90 -12.19
C GLU A 149 5.14 -7.51 -11.40
N LEU A 150 4.20 -6.68 -10.93
CA LEU A 150 2.99 -7.17 -10.28
C LEU A 150 2.13 -8.02 -11.23
N LEU A 151 2.04 -7.65 -12.51
CA LEU A 151 1.37 -8.47 -13.51
C LEU A 151 2.12 -9.77 -13.79
N ARG A 152 3.46 -9.79 -13.78
CA ARG A 152 4.27 -11.00 -13.97
C ARG A 152 3.93 -12.05 -12.92
N ILE A 153 3.96 -11.67 -11.64
CA ILE A 153 3.77 -12.60 -10.52
C ILE A 153 2.30 -13.01 -10.30
N THR A 154 1.34 -12.25 -10.81
CA THR A 154 -0.08 -12.52 -10.64
C THR A 154 -0.58 -13.56 -11.64
N LYS A 155 -1.38 -14.51 -11.20
CA LYS A 155 -2.05 -15.53 -12.03
C LYS A 155 -2.97 -14.88 -13.07
N PRO A 156 -3.17 -15.49 -14.26
CA PRO A 156 -4.27 -15.12 -15.14
C PRO A 156 -5.61 -15.14 -14.38
N GLY A 157 -6.42 -14.11 -14.57
CA GLY A 157 -7.67 -13.90 -13.83
C GLY A 157 -7.51 -13.25 -12.45
N GLY A 158 -6.28 -13.08 -11.93
CA GLY A 158 -6.01 -12.53 -10.60
C GLY A 158 -6.51 -11.09 -10.44
N LEU A 159 -7.02 -10.78 -9.25
CA LEU A 159 -7.65 -9.49 -8.90
C LEU A 159 -6.60 -8.48 -8.44
N PHE A 160 -6.75 -7.24 -8.87
CA PHE A 160 -6.00 -6.08 -8.38
C PHE A 160 -6.95 -5.08 -7.72
N VAL A 161 -6.61 -4.63 -6.51
CA VAL A 161 -7.29 -3.55 -5.80
C VAL A 161 -6.24 -2.63 -5.19
N ILE A 162 -5.93 -1.56 -5.88
CA ILE A 162 -4.77 -0.69 -5.60
C ILE A 162 -5.23 0.74 -5.37
N SER A 163 -4.79 1.33 -4.26
CA SER A 163 -4.97 2.76 -4.00
C SER A 163 -3.88 3.58 -4.68
N ILE A 164 -4.28 4.61 -5.43
CA ILE A 164 -3.37 5.57 -6.06
C ILE A 164 -3.79 6.97 -5.64
N ASN A 165 -2.86 7.79 -5.19
CA ASN A 165 -3.15 9.19 -4.86
C ASN A 165 -3.58 9.94 -6.12
N SER A 166 -4.71 10.63 -6.07
CA SER A 166 -5.32 11.27 -7.25
C SER A 166 -4.43 12.34 -7.89
N LYS A 167 -3.61 13.03 -7.09
CA LYS A 167 -2.68 14.06 -7.59
C LYS A 167 -1.56 13.46 -8.45
N VAL A 168 -1.12 12.23 -8.15
CA VAL A 168 -0.08 11.56 -8.93
C VAL A 168 -0.65 10.70 -10.07
N PHE A 169 -1.93 10.39 -10.06
CA PHE A 169 -2.57 9.50 -11.04
C PHE A 169 -2.32 9.94 -12.50
N ILE A 170 -2.45 11.23 -12.77
CA ILE A 170 -2.15 11.79 -14.09
C ILE A 170 -0.67 12.18 -14.18
N LYS A 171 -0.18 12.93 -13.16
CA LYS A 171 1.15 13.54 -13.18
C LYS A 171 2.28 12.51 -13.34
N ASN A 172 2.16 11.34 -12.70
CA ASN A 172 3.19 10.30 -12.69
C ASN A 172 2.91 9.19 -13.73
N GLY A 173 1.96 9.38 -14.66
CA GLY A 173 1.76 8.47 -15.79
C GLY A 173 0.95 7.20 -15.49
N PHE A 174 0.21 7.12 -14.38
CA PHE A 174 -0.65 5.96 -14.12
C PHE A 174 -1.77 5.81 -15.15
N LYS A 175 -2.38 6.93 -15.58
CA LYS A 175 -3.40 6.91 -16.63
C LYS A 175 -2.86 6.30 -17.93
N GLU A 176 -1.70 6.74 -18.36
CA GLU A 176 -1.00 6.25 -19.54
C GLU A 176 -0.63 4.76 -19.39
N LYS A 177 -0.19 4.36 -18.18
CA LYS A 177 0.10 2.96 -17.88
C LYS A 177 -1.12 2.08 -18.07
N PHE A 178 -2.29 2.44 -17.54
CA PHE A 178 -3.53 1.68 -17.72
C PHE A 178 -3.92 1.57 -19.21
N LEU A 179 -3.71 2.62 -20.00
CA LEU A 179 -3.91 2.57 -21.46
C LEU A 179 -2.94 1.60 -22.14
N ASN A 180 -1.66 1.62 -21.75
CA ASN A 180 -0.62 0.78 -22.36
C ASN A 180 -0.77 -0.70 -22.03
N ILE A 181 -1.32 -1.05 -20.85
CA ILE A 181 -1.55 -2.45 -20.45
C ILE A 181 -2.98 -2.94 -20.70
N ASN A 182 -3.81 -2.21 -21.42
CA ASN A 182 -5.23 -2.52 -21.63
C ASN A 182 -5.48 -3.90 -22.29
N ASN A 183 -4.52 -4.38 -23.07
CA ASN A 183 -4.54 -5.71 -23.65
C ASN A 183 -4.24 -6.83 -22.63
N LYS A 184 -3.61 -6.51 -21.50
CA LYS A 184 -3.23 -7.46 -20.43
C LYS A 184 -4.22 -7.50 -19.26
N ILE A 185 -5.11 -6.50 -19.15
CA ILE A 185 -6.03 -6.35 -18.03
C ILE A 185 -7.49 -6.18 -18.49
N THR A 186 -8.45 -6.47 -17.62
CA THR A 186 -9.85 -6.08 -17.84
C THR A 186 -10.00 -4.56 -17.77
N LEU A 187 -11.13 -4.02 -18.25
CA LEU A 187 -11.42 -2.60 -18.10
C LEU A 187 -11.40 -2.22 -16.62
N PRO A 188 -10.54 -1.26 -16.18
CA PRO A 188 -10.45 -0.88 -14.78
C PRO A 188 -11.70 -0.15 -14.30
N ILE A 189 -12.13 -0.46 -13.09
CA ILE A 189 -13.12 0.32 -12.34
C ILE A 189 -12.35 1.26 -11.43
N PHE A 190 -12.61 2.56 -11.52
CA PHE A 190 -12.03 3.57 -10.65
C PHE A 190 -13.07 4.07 -9.65
N LYS A 191 -12.71 4.07 -8.35
CA LYS A 191 -13.55 4.58 -7.26
C LYS A 191 -12.75 5.58 -6.45
N GLU A 192 -13.28 6.80 -6.32
CA GLU A 192 -12.64 7.85 -5.53
C GLU A 192 -13.15 7.83 -4.09
N PHE A 193 -12.25 8.03 -3.13
CA PHE A 193 -12.56 8.21 -1.72
C PHE A 193 -11.56 9.16 -1.05
N ASN A 194 -11.89 9.62 0.17
CA ASN A 194 -10.99 10.48 0.95
C ASN A 194 -9.95 9.62 1.67
N ALA A 195 -8.67 10.02 1.60
CA ALA A 195 -7.61 9.33 2.33
C ALA A 195 -7.83 9.34 3.84
N HIS A 196 -8.46 10.38 4.35
CA HIS A 196 -8.72 10.60 5.77
C HIS A 196 -10.20 10.98 5.96
N ALA A 197 -10.83 10.48 7.02
CA ALA A 197 -12.20 10.85 7.37
C ALA A 197 -12.18 11.79 8.57
N ASP A 198 -12.96 12.88 8.48
CA ASP A 198 -13.23 13.82 9.59
C ASP A 198 -11.99 14.30 10.36
N HIS A 199 -10.89 14.52 9.66
CA HIS A 199 -9.67 15.01 10.27
C HIS A 199 -9.83 16.49 10.66
N LYS A 200 -9.35 16.87 11.87
CA LYS A 200 -9.40 18.26 12.38
C LYS A 200 -8.71 19.25 11.44
N ASN A 201 -7.64 18.85 10.76
CA ASN A 201 -7.01 19.63 9.72
C ASN A 201 -7.72 19.39 8.37
N LYS A 202 -8.45 20.39 7.89
CA LYS A 202 -9.24 20.31 6.64
C LYS A 202 -8.39 19.98 5.41
N THR A 203 -7.11 20.33 5.40
CA THR A 203 -6.18 20.02 4.28
C THR A 203 -6.06 18.51 4.04
N PHE A 204 -6.13 17.69 5.09
CA PHE A 204 -6.06 16.22 4.95
C PHE A 204 -7.37 15.62 4.41
N ASN A 205 -8.50 16.25 4.68
CA ASN A 205 -9.80 15.80 4.13
C ASN A 205 -9.90 16.00 2.61
N GLU A 206 -9.02 16.82 2.02
CA GLU A 206 -8.98 17.08 0.58
C GLU A 206 -8.10 16.08 -0.19
N VAL A 207 -7.38 15.20 0.51
CA VAL A 207 -6.54 14.19 -0.15
C VAL A 207 -7.44 13.09 -0.70
N LYS A 208 -7.56 13.05 -2.03
CA LYS A 208 -8.34 12.05 -2.76
C LYS A 208 -7.47 10.88 -3.18
N ILE A 209 -8.04 9.69 -3.07
CA ILE A 209 -7.44 8.43 -3.48
C ILE A 209 -8.35 7.79 -4.54
N ILE A 210 -7.74 7.19 -5.53
CA ILE A 210 -8.42 6.40 -6.57
C ILE A 210 -8.13 4.92 -6.28
N ALA A 211 -9.15 4.16 -5.89
CA ALA A 211 -9.08 2.71 -5.93
C ALA A 211 -9.21 2.25 -7.39
N SER A 212 -8.20 1.55 -7.86
CA SER A 212 -8.14 0.96 -9.20
C SER A 212 -8.39 -0.53 -9.08
N ILE A 213 -9.51 -1.02 -9.65
CA ILE A 213 -9.99 -2.39 -9.50
C ILE A 213 -10.05 -3.04 -10.89
N PHE A 214 -9.28 -4.09 -11.10
CA PHE A 214 -9.22 -4.80 -12.39
C PHE A 214 -8.69 -6.22 -12.19
N ARG A 215 -8.72 -7.02 -13.26
CA ARG A 215 -8.11 -8.37 -13.27
C ARG A 215 -7.07 -8.48 -14.38
N LYS A 216 -6.01 -9.25 -14.15
CA LYS A 216 -5.16 -9.74 -15.23
C LYS A 216 -6.00 -10.60 -16.17
N LYS A 217 -5.89 -10.37 -17.50
CA LYS A 217 -6.55 -11.23 -18.48
C LYS A 217 -5.96 -12.63 -18.50
N LEU A 218 -6.74 -13.57 -19.04
CA LEU A 218 -6.33 -14.96 -19.27
C LEU A 218 -5.26 -15.07 -20.34
#